data_b9e8373986abde6a9e38738c11e6b4c3
#
_entry.id   b9e8373986abde6a9e38738c11e6b4c3
#
_cell.length_a   1.000
_cell.length_b   1.000
_cell.length_c   1.000
_cell.angle_alpha   90.00
_cell.angle_beta   90.00
_cell.angle_gamma   90.00
#
_symmetry.space_group_name_H-M   'P 1'
#
loop_
_entity.id
_entity.type
_entity.pdbx_description
1 polymer ?
#
loop_
_entity_poly.entity_id
_entity_poly.type
_entity_poly.pdbx_seq_one_letter_code
_entity_poly.pdbx_strand_id
1 'polypeptide(L)'
;SGEVLTVRSLCADDAEALDAFRNATYSETHFMARYPEEGASLEAMRNRLAGCGESPVNFEVGAFAGEKLVGEFGVAQVRPHIKYRHRAVMGISVRKDHWGCGLGSYLMQLAIDQTRANGFEQLELGVYSDNARAIHLYEKFGFERYGIQPRAFKLKDGTYRDEIIMVKML
;
A
#
# COMPACT_ATOMS: atom_id res chain seq x y z
N SER A 1 -18.38 7.64 12.35
CA SER A 1 -17.91 7.36 13.72
C SER A 1 -16.99 8.51 14.12
N GLY A 2 -17.10 9.01 15.35
CA GLY A 2 -16.23 10.08 15.87
C GLY A 2 -14.86 9.57 16.34
N GLU A 3 -14.36 8.48 15.79
CA GLU A 3 -13.07 7.91 16.14
C GLU A 3 -11.94 8.78 15.62
N VAL A 4 -11.01 9.12 16.50
CA VAL A 4 -9.81 9.89 16.16
C VAL A 4 -8.71 8.94 15.74
N LEU A 5 -8.17 9.14 14.54
CA LEU A 5 -7.05 8.37 14.02
C LEU A 5 -5.77 9.20 14.06
N THR A 6 -4.68 8.59 14.49
CA THR A 6 -3.33 9.17 14.38
C THR A 6 -2.66 8.65 13.13
N VAL A 7 -2.22 9.55 12.24
CA VAL A 7 -1.51 9.18 11.00
C VAL A 7 -0.08 9.66 11.10
N ARG A 8 0.87 8.74 10.96
CA ARG A 8 2.31 9.02 11.07
C ARG A 8 3.16 8.00 10.32
N SER A 9 4.43 8.34 10.09
CA SER A 9 5.41 7.39 9.57
C SER A 9 5.53 6.17 10.49
N LEU A 10 5.69 5.00 9.89
CA LEU A 10 6.01 3.77 10.61
C LEU A 10 7.51 3.73 10.92
N CYS A 11 7.86 3.15 12.06
CA CYS A 11 9.23 2.92 12.50
C CYS A 11 9.42 1.47 12.98
N ALA A 12 10.64 1.11 13.36
CA ALA A 12 10.97 -0.25 13.80
C ALA A 12 10.10 -0.76 14.96
N ASP A 13 9.70 0.14 15.87
CA ASP A 13 8.85 -0.22 17.02
C ASP A 13 7.41 -0.58 16.61
N ASP A 14 6.99 -0.26 15.40
CA ASP A 14 5.66 -0.59 14.88
C ASP A 14 5.58 -2.00 14.25
N ALA A 15 6.65 -2.78 14.29
CA ALA A 15 6.71 -4.08 13.62
C ALA A 15 5.60 -5.05 14.06
N GLU A 16 5.30 -5.12 15.37
CA GLU A 16 4.23 -5.96 15.89
C GLU A 16 2.85 -5.47 15.44
N ALA A 17 2.61 -4.16 15.46
CA ALA A 17 1.35 -3.58 15.00
C ALA A 17 1.14 -3.82 13.49
N LEU A 18 2.21 -3.69 12.71
CA LEU A 18 2.19 -3.94 11.27
C LEU A 18 1.99 -5.42 10.94
N ASP A 19 2.62 -6.33 11.69
CA ASP A 19 2.41 -7.77 11.53
C ASP A 19 0.95 -8.16 11.82
N ALA A 20 0.41 -7.71 12.94
CA ALA A 20 -1.00 -7.93 13.30
C ALA A 20 -1.96 -7.36 12.24
N PHE A 21 -1.69 -6.16 11.74
CA PHE A 21 -2.46 -5.53 10.67
C PHE A 21 -2.42 -6.36 9.38
N ARG A 22 -1.25 -6.80 8.94
CA ARG A 22 -1.09 -7.57 7.70
C ARG A 22 -1.73 -8.95 7.79
N ASN A 23 -1.55 -9.65 8.90
CA ASN A 23 -2.21 -10.94 9.13
C ASN A 23 -3.72 -10.82 9.05
N ALA A 24 -4.28 -9.75 9.60
CA ALA A 24 -5.70 -9.49 9.54
C ALA A 24 -6.17 -9.16 8.11
N THR A 25 -5.48 -8.25 7.41
CA THR A 25 -5.86 -7.87 6.03
C THR A 25 -5.71 -9.03 5.03
N TYR A 26 -4.69 -9.88 5.20
CA TYR A 26 -4.52 -11.11 4.40
C TYR A 26 -5.67 -12.10 4.57
N SER A 27 -6.31 -12.11 5.73
CA SER A 27 -7.47 -12.96 6.01
C SER A 27 -8.80 -12.35 5.54
N GLU A 28 -8.86 -11.03 5.40
CA GLU A 28 -10.09 -10.29 5.06
C GLU A 28 -10.42 -10.35 3.56
N THR A 29 -9.42 -10.49 2.70
CA THR A 29 -9.59 -10.45 1.23
C THR A 29 -8.46 -11.21 0.51
N HIS A 30 -8.72 -11.63 -0.74
CA HIS A 30 -7.69 -12.19 -1.62
C HIS A 30 -6.88 -11.12 -2.38
N PHE A 31 -7.17 -9.84 -2.18
CA PHE A 31 -6.52 -8.74 -2.92
C PHE A 31 -5.13 -8.38 -2.42
N MET A 32 -4.65 -9.06 -1.39
CA MET A 32 -3.30 -8.88 -0.90
C MET A 32 -2.32 -9.79 -1.66
N ALA A 33 -1.06 -9.35 -1.78
CA ALA A 33 -0.04 -10.09 -2.52
C ALA A 33 0.40 -11.40 -1.85
N ARG A 34 0.04 -11.60 -0.58
CA ARG A 34 0.46 -12.75 0.23
C ARG A 34 -0.72 -13.36 0.97
N TYR A 35 -0.58 -14.64 1.28
CA TYR A 35 -1.40 -15.32 2.27
C TYR A 35 -0.83 -15.12 3.69
N PRO A 36 -1.63 -15.31 4.74
CA PRO A 36 -1.13 -15.13 6.14
C PRO A 36 0.12 -15.95 6.46
N GLU A 37 0.24 -17.17 5.96
CA GLU A 37 1.39 -18.04 6.17
C GLU A 37 2.69 -17.58 5.49
N GLU A 38 2.61 -16.62 4.58
CA GLU A 38 3.75 -16.04 3.85
C GLU A 38 4.26 -14.74 4.49
N GLY A 39 3.81 -14.42 5.69
CA GLY A 39 4.22 -13.24 6.45
C GLY A 39 5.73 -13.17 6.67
N ALA A 40 6.29 -11.97 6.65
CA ALA A 40 7.69 -11.76 6.99
C ALA A 40 7.90 -11.96 8.51
N SER A 41 9.12 -12.36 8.92
CA SER A 41 9.47 -12.39 10.33
C SER A 41 9.45 -10.98 10.93
N LEU A 42 9.18 -10.87 12.24
CA LEU A 42 9.22 -9.59 12.95
C LEU A 42 10.59 -8.90 12.81
N GLU A 43 11.68 -9.66 12.84
CA GLU A 43 13.03 -9.13 12.67
C GLU A 43 13.22 -8.50 11.28
N ALA A 44 12.82 -9.20 10.21
CA ALA A 44 12.86 -8.68 8.85
C ALA A 44 12.00 -7.41 8.71
N MET A 45 10.85 -7.39 9.37
CA MET A 45 9.95 -6.24 9.37
C MET A 45 10.54 -5.04 10.11
N ARG A 46 11.15 -5.24 11.29
CA ARG A 46 11.87 -4.19 12.03
C ARG A 46 13.01 -3.60 11.21
N ASN A 47 13.83 -4.45 10.60
CA ASN A 47 14.95 -4.01 9.77
C ASN A 47 14.49 -3.19 8.55
N ARG A 48 13.39 -3.61 7.93
CA ARG A 48 12.80 -2.86 6.81
C ARG A 48 12.26 -1.50 7.27
N LEU A 49 11.52 -1.44 8.36
CA LEU A 49 10.96 -0.20 8.88
C LEU A 49 12.04 0.77 9.38
N ALA A 50 13.12 0.27 9.97
CA ALA A 50 14.27 1.09 10.34
C ALA A 50 14.89 1.80 9.14
N GLY A 51 14.94 1.14 7.97
CA GLY A 51 15.42 1.73 6.72
C GLY A 51 14.46 2.72 6.07
N CYS A 52 13.16 2.63 6.36
CA CYS A 52 12.14 3.51 5.77
C CYS A 52 12.00 4.86 6.48
N GLY A 53 12.32 4.96 7.76
CA GLY A 53 12.03 6.14 8.59
C GLY A 53 12.73 7.43 8.17
N GLU A 54 13.88 7.34 7.50
CA GLU A 54 14.68 8.48 7.06
C GLU A 54 14.87 8.54 5.54
N SER A 55 14.27 7.60 4.80
CA SER A 55 14.45 7.51 3.35
C SER A 55 13.41 8.33 2.60
N PRO A 56 13.81 9.29 1.74
CA PRO A 56 12.89 10.00 0.86
C PRO A 56 12.39 9.15 -0.32
N VAL A 57 13.02 8.02 -0.58
CA VAL A 57 12.71 7.14 -1.72
C VAL A 57 11.99 5.86 -1.33
N ASN A 58 12.00 5.49 -0.04
CA ASN A 58 11.26 4.35 0.50
C ASN A 58 10.67 4.75 1.86
N PHE A 59 9.36 4.89 1.94
CA PHE A 59 8.68 5.31 3.17
C PHE A 59 7.35 4.59 3.35
N GLU A 60 6.96 4.42 4.61
CA GLU A 60 5.70 3.81 5.00
C GLU A 60 5.00 4.66 6.05
N VAL A 61 3.68 4.80 5.90
CA VAL A 61 2.83 5.60 6.78
C VAL A 61 1.67 4.73 7.26
N GLY A 62 1.38 4.80 8.54
CA GLY A 62 0.29 4.09 9.18
C GLY A 62 -0.76 5.01 9.78
N ALA A 63 -2.00 4.57 9.77
CA ALA A 63 -3.13 5.17 10.47
C ALA A 63 -3.50 4.28 11.66
N PHE A 64 -3.53 4.86 12.85
CA PHE A 64 -3.75 4.17 14.12
C PHE A 64 -5.05 4.62 14.78
N ALA A 65 -5.84 3.65 15.23
CA ALA A 65 -6.93 3.82 16.18
C ALA A 65 -6.39 3.41 17.57
N GLY A 66 -5.99 4.39 18.37
CA GLY A 66 -5.19 4.11 19.56
C GLY A 66 -3.86 3.44 19.18
N GLU A 67 -3.60 2.25 19.69
CA GLU A 67 -2.41 1.46 19.35
C GLU A 67 -2.59 0.51 18.15
N LYS A 68 -3.83 0.36 17.69
CA LYS A 68 -4.17 -0.56 16.60
C LYS A 68 -3.95 0.11 15.24
N LEU A 69 -3.09 -0.48 14.42
CA LEU A 69 -2.93 -0.07 13.02
C LEU A 69 -4.18 -0.49 12.22
N VAL A 70 -4.81 0.45 11.54
CA VAL A 70 -6.07 0.23 10.78
C VAL A 70 -5.96 0.55 9.30
N GLY A 71 -4.90 1.22 8.89
CA GLY A 71 -4.59 1.49 7.50
C GLY A 71 -3.11 1.79 7.32
N GLU A 72 -2.58 1.49 6.14
CA GLU A 72 -1.20 1.82 5.78
C GLU A 72 -1.09 2.13 4.30
N PHE A 73 -0.06 2.88 3.94
CA PHE A 73 0.50 2.86 2.59
C PHE A 73 2.03 2.83 2.66
N GLY A 74 2.62 2.22 1.64
CA GLY A 74 4.06 2.24 1.41
C GLY A 74 4.36 2.76 0.01
N VAL A 75 5.45 3.52 -0.12
CA VAL A 75 5.98 4.02 -1.39
C VAL A 75 7.44 3.64 -1.48
N ALA A 76 7.85 3.17 -2.66
CA ALA A 76 9.23 2.83 -2.94
C ALA A 76 9.63 3.29 -4.34
N GLN A 77 10.90 3.64 -4.52
CA GLN A 77 11.45 3.84 -5.86
C GLN A 77 11.36 2.51 -6.63
N VAL A 78 10.94 2.56 -7.90
CA VAL A 78 10.72 1.35 -8.72
C VAL A 78 11.99 0.49 -8.85
N ARG A 79 13.15 1.11 -9.02
CA ARG A 79 14.48 0.46 -9.03
C ARG A 79 15.55 1.46 -8.58
N PRO A 80 16.65 1.01 -7.92
CA PRO A 80 17.69 1.89 -7.40
C PRO A 80 18.69 2.34 -8.49
N HIS A 81 18.20 2.77 -9.64
CA HIS A 81 19.01 3.21 -10.77
C HIS A 81 18.61 4.61 -11.25
N ILE A 82 19.56 5.38 -11.77
CA ILE A 82 19.37 6.78 -12.18
C ILE A 82 18.19 6.94 -13.16
N LYS A 83 18.04 6.02 -14.11
CA LYS A 83 16.94 6.06 -15.10
C LYS A 83 15.55 5.85 -14.49
N TYR A 84 15.46 5.35 -13.26
CA TYR A 84 14.20 5.06 -12.55
C TYR A 84 13.92 6.03 -11.39
N ARG A 85 14.81 7.02 -11.15
CA ARG A 85 14.71 7.90 -9.98
C ARG A 85 13.44 8.77 -9.93
N HIS A 86 12.79 8.97 -11.08
CA HIS A 86 11.55 9.73 -11.20
C HIS A 86 10.29 8.88 -10.93
N ARG A 87 10.43 7.57 -10.81
CA ARG A 87 9.32 6.61 -10.72
C ARG A 87 9.22 6.03 -9.32
N ALA A 88 8.04 6.11 -8.75
CA ALA A 88 7.68 5.44 -7.51
C ALA A 88 6.57 4.41 -7.72
N VAL A 89 6.56 3.35 -6.93
CA VAL A 89 5.48 2.37 -6.84
C VAL A 89 4.90 2.41 -5.43
N MET A 90 3.59 2.25 -5.31
CA MET A 90 2.90 2.24 -4.03
C MET A 90 2.02 1.03 -3.81
N GLY A 91 1.79 0.72 -2.54
CA GLY A 91 0.71 -0.13 -2.07
C GLY A 91 -0.07 0.58 -0.97
N ILE A 92 -1.34 0.31 -0.86
CA ILE A 92 -2.24 0.84 0.17
C ILE A 92 -3.17 -0.25 0.64
N SER A 93 -3.41 -0.33 1.94
CA SER A 93 -4.41 -1.22 2.51
C SER A 93 -5.09 -0.61 3.74
N VAL A 94 -6.35 -0.96 3.93
CA VAL A 94 -7.20 -0.51 5.03
C VAL A 94 -7.98 -1.71 5.55
N ARG A 95 -8.06 -1.87 6.87
CA ARG A 95 -8.87 -2.88 7.52
C ARG A 95 -10.32 -2.79 7.07
N LYS A 96 -10.96 -3.94 6.91
CA LYS A 96 -12.34 -4.04 6.43
C LYS A 96 -13.34 -3.28 7.31
N ASP A 97 -13.11 -3.28 8.62
CA ASP A 97 -13.92 -2.56 9.60
C ASP A 97 -13.82 -1.01 9.49
N HIS A 98 -12.83 -0.52 8.73
CA HIS A 98 -12.60 0.91 8.45
C HIS A 98 -12.85 1.28 6.98
N TRP A 99 -13.51 0.41 6.23
CA TRP A 99 -13.92 0.75 4.87
C TRP A 99 -15.11 1.72 4.87
N GLY A 100 -15.20 2.56 3.85
CA GLY A 100 -16.33 3.48 3.67
C GLY A 100 -16.33 4.72 4.56
N CYS A 101 -15.35 4.88 5.47
CA CYS A 101 -15.23 6.03 6.35
C CYS A 101 -14.31 7.16 5.81
N GLY A 102 -13.81 7.03 4.59
CA GLY A 102 -12.92 8.02 3.97
C GLY A 102 -11.43 7.81 4.21
N LEU A 103 -11.02 6.86 5.06
CA LEU A 103 -9.61 6.63 5.41
C LEU A 103 -8.76 6.31 4.17
N GLY A 104 -9.23 5.45 3.27
CA GLY A 104 -8.51 5.12 2.04
C GLY A 104 -8.27 6.34 1.14
N SER A 105 -9.26 7.25 1.05
CA SER A 105 -9.12 8.51 0.30
C SER A 105 -8.11 9.45 0.95
N TYR A 106 -8.12 9.54 2.27
CA TYR A 106 -7.16 10.37 3.02
C TYR A 106 -5.73 9.86 2.84
N LEU A 107 -5.50 8.56 3.03
CA LEU A 107 -4.18 7.94 2.85
C LEU A 107 -3.68 8.06 1.40
N MET A 108 -4.56 7.92 0.42
CA MET A 108 -4.22 8.09 -1.00
C MET A 108 -3.76 9.52 -1.31
N GLN A 109 -4.48 10.52 -0.82
CA GLN A 109 -4.09 11.92 -1.00
C GLN A 109 -2.72 12.19 -0.36
N LEU A 110 -2.52 11.71 0.86
CA LEU A 110 -1.25 11.88 1.59
C LEU A 110 -0.10 11.19 0.84
N ALA A 111 -0.31 9.97 0.31
CA ALA A 111 0.68 9.25 -0.47
C ALA A 111 1.10 10.03 -1.73
N ILE A 112 0.12 10.57 -2.46
CA ILE A 112 0.38 11.38 -3.65
C ILE A 112 1.17 12.64 -3.30
N ASP A 113 0.75 13.38 -2.28
CA ASP A 113 1.37 14.64 -1.89
C ASP A 113 2.80 14.42 -1.39
N GLN A 114 3.03 13.40 -0.57
CA GLN A 114 4.36 13.09 -0.07
C GLN A 114 5.30 12.58 -1.17
N THR A 115 4.79 11.76 -2.09
CA THR A 115 5.57 11.25 -3.23
C THR A 115 6.02 12.40 -4.13
N ARG A 116 5.12 13.34 -4.41
CA ARG A 116 5.44 14.57 -5.16
C ARG A 116 6.47 15.43 -4.43
N ALA A 117 6.28 15.65 -3.12
CA ALA A 117 7.20 16.44 -2.29
C ALA A 117 8.61 15.83 -2.24
N ASN A 118 8.72 14.51 -2.31
CA ASN A 118 9.99 13.77 -2.35
C ASN A 118 10.67 13.80 -3.74
N GLY A 119 10.08 14.49 -4.73
CA GLY A 119 10.68 14.73 -6.04
C GLY A 119 10.42 13.65 -7.09
N PHE A 120 9.48 12.73 -6.87
CA PHE A 120 9.03 11.81 -7.89
C PHE A 120 8.11 12.50 -8.91
N GLU A 121 8.14 12.05 -10.16
CA GLU A 121 7.36 12.60 -11.27
C GLU A 121 6.15 11.73 -11.62
N GLN A 122 6.16 10.45 -11.19
CA GLN A 122 5.05 9.54 -11.40
C GLN A 122 4.94 8.52 -10.27
N LEU A 123 3.71 8.09 -10.00
CA LEU A 123 3.36 7.09 -9.01
C LEU A 123 2.61 5.94 -9.69
N GLU A 124 3.10 4.72 -9.50
CA GLU A 124 2.61 3.51 -10.14
C GLU A 124 1.99 2.57 -9.10
N LEU A 125 1.05 1.77 -9.53
CA LEU A 125 0.50 0.67 -8.73
C LEU A 125 -0.03 -0.46 -9.60
N GLY A 126 -0.14 -1.64 -9.02
CA GLY A 126 -0.85 -2.78 -9.57
C GLY A 126 -2.09 -3.10 -8.73
N VAL A 127 -3.15 -3.54 -9.36
CA VAL A 127 -4.40 -3.89 -8.69
C VAL A 127 -5.04 -5.12 -9.31
N TYR A 128 -5.59 -6.00 -8.48
CA TYR A 128 -6.40 -7.12 -8.93
C TYR A 128 -7.55 -6.63 -9.80
N SER A 129 -7.76 -7.25 -10.96
CA SER A 129 -8.78 -6.83 -11.94
C SER A 129 -10.22 -6.92 -11.40
N ASP A 130 -10.46 -7.76 -10.40
CA ASP A 130 -11.74 -7.92 -9.71
C ASP A 130 -11.89 -7.04 -8.45
N ASN A 131 -10.89 -6.20 -8.13
CA ASN A 131 -10.97 -5.24 -7.02
C ASN A 131 -11.59 -3.91 -7.47
N ALA A 132 -12.88 -3.93 -7.80
CA ALA A 132 -13.61 -2.76 -8.30
C ALA A 132 -13.52 -1.55 -7.35
N ARG A 133 -13.49 -1.79 -6.04
CA ARG A 133 -13.41 -0.74 -5.03
C ARG A 133 -12.08 0.01 -5.07
N ALA A 134 -10.95 -0.71 -5.12
CA ALA A 134 -9.64 -0.09 -5.20
C ALA A 134 -9.45 0.61 -6.55
N ILE A 135 -9.87 0.00 -7.64
CA ILE A 135 -9.82 0.60 -8.98
C ILE A 135 -10.58 1.93 -8.99
N HIS A 136 -11.80 1.97 -8.45
CA HIS A 136 -12.58 3.20 -8.35
C HIS A 136 -11.86 4.28 -7.52
N LEU A 137 -11.24 3.91 -6.40
CA LEU A 137 -10.44 4.82 -5.59
C LEU A 137 -9.28 5.42 -6.41
N TYR A 138 -8.53 4.59 -7.11
CA TYR A 138 -7.38 5.03 -7.90
C TYR A 138 -7.80 5.94 -9.06
N GLU A 139 -8.85 5.59 -9.79
CA GLU A 139 -9.39 6.42 -10.87
C GLU A 139 -9.88 7.78 -10.36
N LYS A 140 -10.54 7.81 -9.19
CA LYS A 140 -10.96 9.06 -8.51
C LYS A 140 -9.78 9.99 -8.23
N PHE A 141 -8.59 9.44 -7.94
CA PHE A 141 -7.37 10.22 -7.69
C PHE A 141 -6.52 10.46 -8.93
N GLY A 142 -7.05 10.14 -10.12
CA GLY A 142 -6.43 10.45 -11.40
C GLY A 142 -5.36 9.44 -11.86
N PHE A 143 -5.39 8.22 -11.31
CA PHE A 143 -4.60 7.12 -11.88
C PHE A 143 -5.26 6.63 -13.17
N GLU A 144 -4.45 6.40 -14.18
CA GLU A 144 -4.87 5.88 -15.48
C GLU A 144 -4.36 4.46 -15.68
N ARG A 145 -5.21 3.61 -16.27
CA ARG A 145 -4.82 2.25 -16.65
C ARG A 145 -3.92 2.31 -17.87
N TYR A 146 -2.76 1.68 -17.83
CA TYR A 146 -1.86 1.62 -18.98
C TYR A 146 -1.45 0.21 -19.39
N GLY A 147 -1.81 -0.80 -18.63
CA GLY A 147 -1.50 -2.18 -18.97
C GLY A 147 -2.32 -3.19 -18.15
N ILE A 148 -2.32 -4.42 -18.64
CA ILE A 148 -2.91 -5.57 -17.98
C ILE A 148 -1.91 -6.73 -18.06
N GLN A 149 -1.58 -7.30 -16.90
CA GLN A 149 -0.84 -8.55 -16.81
C GLN A 149 -1.85 -9.70 -16.72
N PRO A 150 -2.07 -10.48 -17.79
CA PRO A 150 -3.00 -11.60 -17.73
C PRO A 150 -2.47 -12.68 -16.80
N ARG A 151 -3.39 -13.29 -16.02
CA ARG A 151 -3.08 -14.39 -15.09
C ARG A 151 -1.94 -14.07 -14.11
N ALA A 152 -1.88 -12.83 -13.66
CA ALA A 152 -0.83 -12.34 -12.76
C ALA A 152 -0.82 -13.07 -11.41
N PHE A 153 -2.01 -13.46 -10.93
CA PHE A 153 -2.19 -14.16 -9.65
C PHE A 153 -2.88 -15.49 -9.86
N LYS A 154 -2.34 -16.54 -9.22
CA LYS A 154 -2.99 -17.85 -9.11
C LYS A 154 -3.43 -18.04 -7.66
N LEU A 155 -4.73 -18.14 -7.43
CA LEU A 155 -5.28 -18.36 -6.11
C LEU A 155 -5.19 -19.85 -5.70
N LYS A 156 -5.32 -20.14 -4.40
CA LYS A 156 -5.26 -21.51 -3.85
C LYS A 156 -6.33 -22.45 -4.42
N ASP A 157 -7.47 -21.92 -4.86
CA ASP A 157 -8.53 -22.68 -5.52
C ASP A 157 -8.22 -23.02 -6.99
N GLY A 158 -7.04 -22.62 -7.49
CA GLY A 158 -6.58 -22.84 -8.85
C GLY A 158 -7.07 -21.81 -9.87
N THR A 159 -7.92 -20.86 -9.48
CA THR A 159 -8.37 -19.78 -10.36
C THR A 159 -7.31 -18.71 -10.54
N TYR A 160 -7.40 -17.94 -11.62
CA TYR A 160 -6.47 -16.87 -11.95
C TYR A 160 -7.16 -15.51 -11.86
N ARG A 161 -6.35 -14.48 -11.58
CA ARG A 161 -6.74 -13.08 -11.67
C ARG A 161 -5.70 -12.31 -12.48
N ASP A 162 -6.17 -11.33 -13.24
CA ASP A 162 -5.31 -10.40 -13.95
C ASP A 162 -4.91 -9.25 -13.00
N GLU A 163 -3.79 -8.62 -13.30
CA GLU A 163 -3.37 -7.38 -12.66
C GLU A 163 -3.54 -6.22 -13.63
N ILE A 164 -4.23 -5.18 -13.20
CA ILE A 164 -4.30 -3.90 -13.90
C ILE A 164 -3.17 -3.03 -13.40
N ILE A 165 -2.36 -2.52 -14.31
CA ILE A 165 -1.26 -1.61 -13.99
C ILE A 165 -1.73 -0.19 -14.24
N MET A 166 -1.55 0.66 -13.23
CA MET A 166 -2.03 2.05 -13.27
C MET A 166 -0.90 3.02 -12.92
N VAL A 167 -0.97 4.22 -13.48
CA VAL A 167 0.00 5.29 -13.26
C VAL A 167 -0.71 6.63 -13.07
N LYS A 168 -0.13 7.46 -12.21
CA LYS A 168 -0.49 8.87 -12.07
C LYS A 168 0.76 9.72 -12.30
N MET A 169 0.68 10.70 -13.20
CA MET A 169 1.69 11.77 -13.31
C MET A 169 1.50 12.76 -12.16
N LEU A 170 2.59 13.15 -11.51
CA LEU A 170 2.58 13.96 -10.30
C LEU A 170 2.81 15.45 -10.56
#